data_bcf48b0754ff4aa94a9783eb2062eaf7
#
_entry.id   bcf48b0754ff4aa94a9783eb2062eaf7
#
_cell.length_a   1.000
_cell.length_b   1.000
_cell.length_c   1.000
_cell.angle_alpha   90.00
_cell.angle_beta   90.00
_cell.angle_gamma   90.00
#
_symmetry.space_group_name_H-M   'P 1'
#
loop_
_entity.id
_entity.type
_entity.pdbx_description
1 polymer ?
#
loop_
_entity_poly.entity_id
_entity_poly.type
_entity_poly.pdbx_seq_one_letter_code
_entity_poly.pdbx_strand_id
1 'polypeptide(L)'
;CTILDVAKVTIGSNVMFAPNVSVFTAGHPVHPAARNTMYEYGISIAIGDNVWVGGNSVILPGVHIGSNTVIGAGSVVTKDIPDGVIAAGNPCRVIRKITEDDRQYYFRSQKFDDEAWEVVKNAPYEPKL
;
A
#
# COMPACT_ATOMS: atom_id res chain seq x y z
N CYS A 1 4.94 12.69 -2.27
CA CYS A 1 5.22 11.33 -2.77
C CYS A 1 6.53 11.33 -3.53
N THR A 2 7.36 10.34 -3.29
CA THR A 2 8.61 10.12 -4.00
C THR A 2 8.56 8.75 -4.66
N ILE A 3 8.83 8.69 -5.96
CA ILE A 3 8.91 7.43 -6.69
C ILE A 3 10.30 7.35 -7.33
N LEU A 4 11.10 6.37 -6.89
CA LEU A 4 12.40 6.07 -7.46
C LEU A 4 12.22 4.85 -8.38
N ASP A 5 12.08 5.13 -9.68
CA ASP A 5 11.71 4.14 -10.69
C ASP A 5 12.88 3.62 -11.52
N VAL A 6 13.95 3.22 -10.86
CA VAL A 6 15.07 2.52 -11.52
C VAL A 6 14.56 1.24 -12.21
N ALA A 7 13.58 0.58 -11.59
CA ALA A 7 12.78 -0.46 -12.24
C ALA A 7 11.32 0.00 -12.35
N LYS A 8 10.50 -0.76 -13.08
CA LYS A 8 9.11 -0.41 -13.36
C LYS A 8 8.27 -0.33 -12.09
N VAL A 9 7.48 0.75 -11.97
CA VAL A 9 6.43 0.89 -10.96
C VAL A 9 5.08 0.85 -11.66
N THR A 10 4.21 -0.07 -11.25
CA THR A 10 2.85 -0.17 -11.76
C THR A 10 1.87 0.16 -10.64
N ILE A 11 0.96 1.09 -10.89
CA ILE A 11 -0.05 1.53 -9.94
C ILE A 11 -1.42 1.39 -10.62
N GLY A 12 -2.32 0.69 -9.97
CA GLY A 12 -3.67 0.46 -10.48
C GLY A 12 -4.58 1.69 -10.37
N SER A 13 -5.87 1.44 -10.46
CA SER A 13 -6.92 2.48 -10.42
C SER A 13 -7.35 2.78 -8.98
N ASN A 14 -7.79 4.02 -8.74
CA ASN A 14 -8.31 4.46 -7.43
C ASN A 14 -7.32 4.24 -6.28
N VAL A 15 -6.05 4.50 -6.52
CA VAL A 15 -5.00 4.42 -5.51
C VAL A 15 -4.82 5.78 -4.86
N MET A 16 -4.79 5.79 -3.54
CA MET A 16 -4.58 7.00 -2.75
C MET A 16 -3.26 6.90 -1.99
N PHE A 17 -2.34 7.83 -2.24
CA PHE A 17 -1.12 8.01 -1.45
C PHE A 17 -1.28 9.22 -0.55
N ALA A 18 -1.18 8.99 0.75
CA ALA A 18 -1.11 10.09 1.71
C ALA A 18 0.25 10.80 1.63
N PRO A 19 0.44 11.93 2.34
CA PRO A 19 1.69 12.69 2.27
C PRO A 19 2.93 11.86 2.60
N ASN A 20 4.02 12.14 1.89
CA ASN A 20 5.35 11.56 2.11
C ASN A 20 5.43 10.04 1.94
N VAL A 21 4.58 9.46 1.11
CA VAL A 21 4.73 8.06 0.70
C VAL A 21 5.93 7.96 -0.24
N SER A 22 6.78 6.95 -0.01
CA SER A 22 7.96 6.68 -0.83
C SER A 22 7.88 5.28 -1.45
N VAL A 23 8.16 5.21 -2.76
CA VAL A 23 8.17 3.95 -3.51
C VAL A 23 9.58 3.80 -4.10
N PHE A 24 10.34 2.84 -3.61
CA PHE A 24 11.74 2.65 -3.99
C PHE A 24 11.94 1.31 -4.67
N THR A 25 12.30 1.32 -5.95
CA THR A 25 12.61 0.11 -6.70
C THR A 25 14.08 -0.27 -6.65
N ALA A 26 14.95 0.60 -6.15
CA ALA A 26 16.40 0.43 -6.18
C ALA A 26 16.99 0.14 -4.81
N GLY A 27 18.10 -0.56 -4.81
CA GLY A 27 18.89 -0.81 -3.63
C GLY A 27 20.32 -1.18 -3.98
N HIS A 28 21.11 -1.40 -2.95
CA HIS A 28 22.54 -1.73 -3.07
C HIS A 28 22.87 -3.03 -2.33
N PRO A 29 23.96 -3.73 -2.75
CA PRO A 29 24.40 -4.92 -2.04
C PRO A 29 24.74 -4.64 -0.57
N VAL A 30 24.43 -5.59 0.30
CA VAL A 30 24.69 -5.50 1.74
C VAL A 30 26.19 -5.51 2.03
N HIS A 31 26.95 -6.36 1.33
CA HIS A 31 28.39 -6.46 1.57
C HIS A 31 29.12 -5.20 1.04
N PRO A 32 29.94 -4.54 1.87
CA PRO A 32 30.55 -3.26 1.49
C PRO A 32 31.49 -3.38 0.28
N ALA A 33 32.21 -4.47 0.13
CA ALA A 33 33.08 -4.66 -1.04
C ALA A 33 32.28 -4.69 -2.35
N ALA A 34 31.11 -5.35 -2.34
CA ALA A 34 30.22 -5.36 -3.50
C ALA A 34 29.57 -3.99 -3.71
N ARG A 35 29.08 -3.36 -2.65
CA ARG A 35 28.45 -2.05 -2.72
C ARG A 35 29.39 -0.96 -3.22
N ASN A 36 30.66 -1.01 -2.79
CA ASN A 36 31.66 -0.01 -3.17
C ASN A 36 32.09 -0.09 -4.64
N THR A 37 31.70 -1.13 -5.37
CA THR A 37 31.83 -1.16 -6.83
C THR A 37 30.78 -0.30 -7.53
N MET A 38 29.91 0.39 -6.77
CA MET A 38 28.80 1.19 -7.25
C MET A 38 27.67 0.34 -7.85
N TYR A 39 27.61 -0.94 -7.53
CA TYR A 39 26.52 -1.81 -7.98
C TYR A 39 25.19 -1.36 -7.39
N GLU A 40 24.18 -1.27 -8.23
CA GLU A 40 22.80 -0.95 -7.86
C GLU A 40 21.88 -1.96 -8.53
N TYR A 41 20.86 -2.40 -7.83
CA TYR A 41 19.80 -3.22 -8.43
C TYR A 41 18.48 -2.48 -8.45
N GLY A 42 17.60 -2.87 -9.37
CA GLY A 42 16.23 -2.42 -9.43
C GLY A 42 15.28 -3.59 -9.56
N ILE A 43 14.25 -3.64 -8.74
CA ILE A 43 13.22 -4.68 -8.78
C ILE A 43 11.85 -4.01 -8.82
N SER A 44 11.04 -4.40 -9.81
CA SER A 44 9.73 -3.79 -10.05
C SER A 44 8.80 -3.89 -8.86
N ILE A 45 8.00 -2.85 -8.67
CA ILE A 45 6.94 -2.76 -7.67
C ILE A 45 5.59 -2.70 -8.39
N ALA A 46 4.61 -3.43 -7.88
CA ALA A 46 3.24 -3.37 -8.39
C ALA A 46 2.26 -3.11 -7.25
N ILE A 47 1.37 -2.16 -7.47
CA ILE A 47 0.30 -1.80 -6.54
C ILE A 47 -1.02 -1.99 -7.28
N GLY A 48 -1.92 -2.77 -6.69
CA GLY A 48 -3.22 -3.08 -7.29
C GLY A 48 -4.19 -1.91 -7.31
N ASP A 49 -5.46 -2.22 -7.48
CA ASP A 49 -6.54 -1.22 -7.49
C ASP A 49 -7.10 -0.98 -6.09
N ASN A 50 -7.69 0.21 -5.87
CA ASN A 50 -8.36 0.54 -4.61
C ASN A 50 -7.44 0.37 -3.39
N VAL A 51 -6.22 0.86 -3.47
CA VAL A 51 -5.23 0.79 -2.39
C VAL A 51 -5.08 2.18 -1.75
N TRP A 52 -5.16 2.21 -0.44
CA TRP A 52 -4.82 3.40 0.32
C TRP A 52 -3.53 3.17 1.09
N VAL A 53 -2.51 3.99 0.82
CA VAL A 53 -1.23 3.96 1.53
C VAL A 53 -1.15 5.15 2.47
N GLY A 54 -1.09 4.88 3.76
CA GLY A 54 -0.99 5.90 4.81
C GLY A 54 0.31 6.69 4.77
N GLY A 55 0.29 7.89 5.30
CA GLY A 55 1.40 8.84 5.24
C GLY A 55 2.70 8.30 5.84
N ASN A 56 3.82 8.77 5.29
CA ASN A 56 5.18 8.39 5.71
C ASN A 56 5.49 6.89 5.57
N SER A 57 4.75 6.17 4.74
CA SER A 57 5.04 4.77 4.45
C SER A 57 6.10 4.65 3.37
N VAL A 58 6.87 3.57 3.43
CA VAL A 58 7.91 3.23 2.46
C VAL A 58 7.61 1.87 1.86
N ILE A 59 7.60 1.79 0.53
CA ILE A 59 7.42 0.53 -0.21
C ILE A 59 8.75 0.18 -0.84
N LEU A 60 9.28 -1.00 -0.49
CA LEU A 60 10.62 -1.42 -0.86
C LEU A 60 10.66 -2.24 -2.14
N PRO A 61 11.86 -2.41 -2.75
CA PRO A 61 12.00 -3.09 -4.05
C PRO A 61 11.35 -4.47 -4.07
N GLY A 62 10.68 -4.78 -5.17
CA GLY A 62 10.10 -6.10 -5.44
C GLY A 62 8.75 -6.37 -4.80
N VAL A 63 8.20 -5.43 -4.03
CA VAL A 63 6.93 -5.61 -3.32
C VAL A 63 5.75 -5.54 -4.28
N HIS A 64 4.80 -6.47 -4.10
CA HIS A 64 3.48 -6.41 -4.73
C HIS A 64 2.42 -6.19 -3.66
N ILE A 65 1.64 -5.12 -3.79
CA ILE A 65 0.51 -4.83 -2.91
C ILE A 65 -0.77 -5.20 -3.65
N GLY A 66 -1.54 -6.10 -3.06
CA GLY A 66 -2.80 -6.55 -3.63
C GLY A 66 -3.87 -5.46 -3.67
N SER A 67 -4.95 -5.71 -4.40
CA SER A 67 -6.07 -4.78 -4.54
C SER A 67 -6.92 -4.72 -3.27
N ASN A 68 -7.66 -3.62 -3.10
CA ASN A 68 -8.59 -3.44 -1.99
C ASN A 68 -7.90 -3.53 -0.63
N THR A 69 -6.73 -2.90 -0.50
CA THR A 69 -5.90 -2.95 0.72
C THR A 69 -5.71 -1.57 1.33
N VAL A 70 -5.41 -1.58 2.61
CA VAL A 70 -5.00 -0.39 3.35
C VAL A 70 -3.63 -0.67 3.98
N ILE A 71 -2.68 0.23 3.74
CA ILE A 71 -1.39 0.25 4.42
C ILE A 71 -1.42 1.39 5.45
N GLY A 72 -1.28 1.04 6.72
CA GLY A 72 -1.28 2.03 7.80
C GLY A 72 -0.11 3.00 7.72
N ALA A 73 -0.30 4.22 8.22
CA ALA A 73 0.73 5.26 8.20
C ALA A 73 2.02 4.80 8.89
N GLY A 74 3.16 5.26 8.38
CA GLY A 74 4.47 4.95 8.95
C GLY A 74 4.94 3.52 8.73
N SER A 75 4.33 2.79 7.80
CA SER A 75 4.69 1.40 7.50
C SER A 75 5.92 1.31 6.61
N VAL A 76 6.69 0.24 6.79
CA VAL A 76 7.77 -0.14 5.88
C VAL A 76 7.40 -1.50 5.27
N VAL A 77 6.97 -1.48 4.02
CA VAL A 77 6.49 -2.67 3.32
C VAL A 77 7.66 -3.38 2.68
N THR A 78 8.04 -4.53 3.26
CA THR A 78 9.20 -5.33 2.86
C THR A 78 8.84 -6.59 2.11
N LYS A 79 7.58 -7.01 2.16
CA LYS A 79 7.06 -8.24 1.53
C LYS A 79 5.72 -7.96 0.88
N ASP A 80 5.30 -8.87 0.01
CA ASP A 80 4.01 -8.81 -0.66
C ASP A 80 2.85 -8.75 0.34
N ILE A 81 1.84 -7.96 -0.01
CA ILE A 81 0.61 -7.81 0.77
C ILE A 81 -0.54 -8.41 -0.05
N PRO A 82 -1.31 -9.34 0.51
CA PRO A 82 -2.44 -9.95 -0.21
C PRO A 82 -3.59 -8.97 -0.42
N ASP A 83 -4.55 -9.34 -1.26
CA ASP A 83 -5.77 -8.57 -1.49
C ASP A 83 -6.64 -8.46 -0.23
N GLY A 84 -7.36 -7.36 -0.10
CA GLY A 84 -8.47 -7.23 0.83
C GLY A 84 -8.09 -7.18 2.31
N VAL A 85 -6.91 -6.66 2.64
CA VAL A 85 -6.43 -6.60 4.03
C VAL A 85 -6.05 -5.20 4.46
N ILE A 86 -5.99 -5.01 5.78
CA ILE A 86 -5.27 -3.92 6.41
C ILE A 86 -3.93 -4.48 6.89
N ALA A 87 -2.85 -3.81 6.52
CA ALA A 87 -1.50 -4.13 6.95
C ALA A 87 -0.81 -2.87 7.49
N ALA A 88 0.05 -3.01 8.47
CA ALA A 88 0.77 -1.87 9.05
C ALA A 88 2.04 -2.30 9.77
N GLY A 89 2.89 -1.33 10.06
CA GLY A 89 4.07 -1.48 10.91
C GLY A 89 5.38 -1.52 10.17
N ASN A 90 6.46 -1.67 10.93
CA ASN A 90 7.82 -1.84 10.43
C ASN A 90 8.49 -3.04 11.14
N PRO A 91 8.68 -4.18 10.46
CA PRO A 91 8.19 -4.46 9.10
C PRO A 91 6.66 -4.54 9.04
N CYS A 92 6.09 -4.14 7.90
CA CYS A 92 4.65 -4.17 7.69
C CYS A 92 4.11 -5.60 7.75
N ARG A 93 3.03 -5.78 8.49
CA ARG A 93 2.35 -7.09 8.69
C ARG A 93 0.87 -6.95 8.47
N VAL A 94 0.22 -8.00 7.96
CA VAL A 94 -1.23 -8.08 7.87
C VAL A 94 -1.83 -8.04 9.28
N ILE A 95 -2.76 -7.12 9.50
CA ILE A 95 -3.48 -6.98 10.76
C ILE A 95 -4.78 -7.77 10.72
N ARG A 96 -5.59 -7.55 9.68
CA ARG A 96 -6.86 -8.25 9.49
C ARG A 96 -7.38 -8.10 8.06
N LYS A 97 -8.39 -8.88 7.73
CA LYS A 97 -9.14 -8.71 6.49
C LYS A 97 -10.10 -7.51 6.60
N ILE A 98 -10.30 -6.83 5.47
CA ILE A 98 -11.39 -5.87 5.32
C ILE A 98 -12.66 -6.67 5.03
N THR A 99 -13.75 -6.31 5.71
CA THR A 99 -15.04 -6.98 5.55
C THR A 99 -16.11 -5.99 5.12
N GLU A 100 -17.26 -6.49 4.65
CA GLU A 100 -18.39 -5.63 4.26
C GLU A 100 -18.91 -4.81 5.47
N ASP A 101 -18.71 -5.29 6.68
CA ASP A 101 -19.06 -4.56 7.90
C ASP A 101 -18.29 -3.24 8.03
N ASP A 102 -17.08 -3.15 7.52
CA ASP A 102 -16.25 -1.93 7.50
C ASP A 102 -16.93 -0.78 6.74
N ARG A 103 -17.85 -1.07 5.82
CA ARG A 103 -18.56 -0.06 5.01
C ARG A 103 -19.31 0.95 5.86
N GLN A 104 -19.72 0.58 7.08
CA GLN A 104 -20.52 1.40 7.96
C GLN A 104 -19.74 2.51 8.67
N TYR A 105 -18.42 2.44 8.68
CA TYR A 105 -17.56 3.29 9.49
C TYR A 105 -16.62 4.14 8.63
N TYR A 106 -16.47 5.41 8.97
CA TYR A 106 -15.46 6.25 8.34
C TYR A 106 -14.15 6.32 9.14
N PHE A 107 -14.22 6.07 10.44
CA PHE A 107 -13.04 6.05 11.30
C PHE A 107 -13.34 5.29 12.60
N ARG A 108 -12.60 4.23 12.85
CA ARG A 108 -12.78 3.38 14.06
C ARG A 108 -14.24 2.93 14.21
N SER A 109 -14.90 3.30 15.33
CA SER A 109 -16.31 3.01 15.61
C SER A 109 -17.26 4.14 15.19
N GLN A 110 -16.77 5.15 14.49
CA GLN A 110 -17.54 6.30 14.04
C GLN A 110 -18.34 5.95 12.79
N LYS A 111 -19.64 5.89 12.92
CA LYS A 111 -20.55 5.62 11.79
C LYS A 111 -20.81 6.88 10.97
N PHE A 112 -21.04 6.70 9.68
CA PHE A 112 -21.51 7.76 8.81
C PHE A 112 -22.85 8.31 9.31
N ASP A 113 -23.09 9.62 9.12
CA ASP A 113 -24.41 10.20 9.29
C ASP A 113 -25.36 9.70 8.18
N ASP A 114 -26.67 10.01 8.30
CA ASP A 114 -27.68 9.50 7.38
C ASP A 114 -27.46 9.96 5.95
N GLU A 115 -27.04 11.20 5.75
CA GLU A 115 -26.78 11.78 4.42
C GLU A 115 -25.60 11.05 3.73
N ALA A 116 -24.48 10.91 4.44
CA ALA A 116 -23.30 10.20 3.93
C ALA A 116 -23.61 8.72 3.68
N TRP A 117 -24.35 8.09 4.58
CA TRP A 117 -24.73 6.68 4.44
C TRP A 117 -25.57 6.41 3.18
N GLU A 118 -26.46 7.32 2.78
CA GLU A 118 -27.22 7.18 1.54
C GLU A 118 -26.33 7.05 0.31
N VAL A 119 -25.16 7.68 0.32
CA VAL A 119 -24.16 7.56 -0.77
C VAL A 119 -23.35 6.28 -0.63
N VAL A 120 -22.84 6.00 0.59
CA VAL A 120 -21.90 4.90 0.84
C VAL A 120 -22.56 3.53 0.71
N LYS A 121 -23.80 3.36 1.17
CA LYS A 121 -24.48 2.05 1.19
C LYS A 121 -24.65 1.42 -0.19
N ASN A 122 -24.77 2.24 -1.23
CA ASN A 122 -24.95 1.81 -2.62
C ASN A 122 -23.70 1.97 -3.48
N ALA A 123 -22.57 2.43 -2.89
CA ALA A 123 -21.34 2.58 -3.63
C ALA A 123 -20.86 1.22 -4.13
N PRO A 124 -20.51 1.12 -5.41
CA PRO A 124 -20.13 -0.16 -6.00
C PRO A 124 -18.80 -0.64 -5.40
N TYR A 125 -18.76 -1.93 -5.11
CA TYR A 125 -17.54 -2.60 -4.69
C TYR A 125 -17.52 -4.00 -5.29
N GLU A 126 -16.62 -4.22 -6.21
CA GLU A 126 -16.39 -5.53 -6.79
C GLU A 126 -14.99 -5.99 -6.39
N PRO A 127 -14.88 -6.94 -5.44
CA PRO A 127 -13.58 -7.52 -5.14
C PRO A 127 -13.07 -8.26 -6.37
N LYS A 128 -11.85 -7.95 -6.80
CA LYS A 128 -11.20 -8.71 -7.88
C LYS A 128 -10.83 -10.09 -7.34
N LEU A 129 -11.31 -11.10 -8.03
CA LEU A 129 -10.99 -12.49 -7.77
C LEU A 129 -9.58 -12.84 -8.29
#